data_bef04de222e1cf20b088327d23004ef3
#
_entry.id   bef04de222e1cf20b088327d23004ef3
#
_cell.length_a   1.000
_cell.length_b   1.000
_cell.length_c   1.000
_cell.angle_alpha   90.00
_cell.angle_beta   90.00
_cell.angle_gamma   90.00
#
_symmetry.space_group_name_H-M   'P 1'
#
loop_
_entity.id
_entity.type
_entity.pdbx_description
1 polymer ?
#
loop_
_entity_poly.entity_id
_entity_poly.type
_entity_poly.pdbx_seq_one_letter_code
_entity_poly.pdbx_strand_id
1 'polypeptide(L)'
;QAALDRMFKDTGHSNAYFPLFIPKSFFSKEASHVQGFAKECAIVTHYRLKNSADGKEIVVDDDAKLEEELIIRPTSETIIWDTYRNWIQSYRDLPLLINQWANVVRWEMRTRLFLRTAEFLWQEGHTAHATSEEALEEAMKILEIYANFAENWMAVPVIKGLKSPNERFAGAVDTYCIEALMQDGKALQAGTSHFLGQNFAKAFDVQFLSKENKLEYVWATSWGVSTRLMGALIMSHSDDNGLVLPPKLAPI
;
A
#
# COMPACT_ATOMS: atom_id res chain seq x y z
N GLN A 1 9.37 -12.72 -0.95
CA GLN A 1 8.01 -12.64 -1.53
C GLN A 1 7.23 -13.94 -1.31
N ALA A 2 7.72 -15.10 -1.81
CA ALA A 2 6.97 -16.36 -1.81
C ALA A 2 6.44 -16.78 -0.41
N ALA A 3 7.24 -16.64 0.65
CA ALA A 3 6.83 -16.99 2.01
C ALA A 3 5.67 -16.11 2.51
N LEU A 4 5.79 -14.79 2.33
CA LEU A 4 4.75 -13.86 2.76
C LEU A 4 3.46 -14.00 1.92
N ASP A 5 3.59 -14.22 0.61
CA ASP A 5 2.46 -14.49 -0.28
C ASP A 5 1.69 -15.76 0.14
N ARG A 6 2.42 -16.79 0.58
CA ARG A 6 1.80 -18.01 1.12
C ARG A 6 1.00 -17.69 2.39
N MET A 7 1.56 -16.90 3.32
CA MET A 7 0.86 -16.53 4.55
C MET A 7 -0.46 -15.80 4.28
N PHE A 8 -0.50 -14.92 3.25
CA PHE A 8 -1.75 -14.26 2.85
C PHE A 8 -2.74 -15.24 2.24
N LYS A 9 -2.30 -16.13 1.36
CA LYS A 9 -3.16 -17.15 0.74
C LYS A 9 -3.74 -18.13 1.76
N ASP A 10 -2.95 -18.51 2.76
CA ASP A 10 -3.39 -19.39 3.85
C ASP A 10 -4.49 -18.74 4.72
N THR A 11 -4.63 -17.42 4.68
CA THR A 11 -5.73 -16.66 5.32
C THR A 11 -6.84 -16.24 4.37
N GLY A 12 -6.86 -16.78 3.13
CA GLY A 12 -7.96 -16.61 2.18
C GLY A 12 -7.80 -15.43 1.21
N HIS A 13 -6.67 -14.73 1.24
CA HIS A 13 -6.45 -13.60 0.34
C HIS A 13 -6.13 -14.06 -1.08
N SER A 14 -6.64 -13.31 -2.05
CA SER A 14 -6.37 -13.47 -3.47
C SER A 14 -5.50 -12.35 -4.00
N ASN A 15 -4.58 -12.68 -4.90
CA ASN A 15 -3.79 -11.66 -5.59
C ASN A 15 -4.58 -11.06 -6.75
N ALA A 16 -4.53 -9.75 -6.86
CA ALA A 16 -5.02 -8.98 -8.01
C ALA A 16 -3.93 -8.00 -8.46
N TYR A 17 -4.12 -7.41 -9.64
CA TYR A 17 -3.27 -6.35 -10.14
C TYR A 17 -4.12 -5.24 -10.74
N PHE A 18 -3.94 -4.02 -10.24
CA PHE A 18 -4.68 -2.84 -10.66
C PHE A 18 -3.81 -1.94 -11.55
N PRO A 19 -4.41 -1.07 -12.36
CA PRO A 19 -3.68 -0.18 -13.26
C PRO A 19 -2.66 0.71 -12.55
N LEU A 20 -1.52 0.91 -13.18
CA LEU A 20 -0.45 1.80 -12.71
C LEU A 20 -0.86 3.28 -12.79
N PHE A 21 -1.56 3.65 -13.86
CA PHE A 21 -2.00 5.01 -14.12
C PHE A 21 -3.39 5.24 -13.55
N ILE A 22 -3.54 6.28 -12.75
CA ILE A 22 -4.79 6.68 -12.12
C ILE A 22 -5.21 8.03 -12.70
N PRO A 23 -6.42 8.18 -13.26
CA PRO A 23 -6.93 9.47 -13.67
C PRO A 23 -6.92 10.48 -12.52
N LYS A 24 -6.46 11.70 -12.77
CA LYS A 24 -6.37 12.76 -11.75
C LYS A 24 -7.72 13.06 -11.08
N SER A 25 -8.82 12.94 -11.84
CA SER A 25 -10.18 13.13 -11.31
C SER A 25 -10.53 12.18 -10.16
N PHE A 26 -9.93 10.98 -10.11
CA PHE A 26 -10.17 10.02 -9.02
C PHE A 26 -9.64 10.55 -7.69
N PHE A 27 -8.48 11.21 -7.69
CA PHE A 27 -7.93 11.85 -6.49
C PHE A 27 -8.79 13.01 -5.98
N SER A 28 -9.52 13.67 -6.86
CA SER A 28 -10.44 14.75 -6.44
C SER A 28 -11.63 14.22 -5.63
N LYS A 29 -12.09 13.00 -5.88
CA LYS A 29 -13.12 12.33 -5.07
C LYS A 29 -12.63 12.06 -3.66
N GLU A 30 -11.36 11.65 -3.54
CA GLU A 30 -10.73 11.32 -2.27
C GLU A 30 -10.38 12.57 -1.46
N ALA A 31 -9.86 13.62 -2.09
CA ALA A 31 -9.41 14.85 -1.45
C ALA A 31 -10.52 15.54 -0.64
N SER A 32 -11.80 15.35 -1.00
CA SER A 32 -12.94 15.89 -0.26
C SER A 32 -13.21 15.17 1.06
N HIS A 33 -12.70 13.94 1.25
CA HIS A 33 -12.99 13.07 2.38
C HIS A 33 -11.75 12.68 3.19
N VAL A 34 -10.55 12.80 2.57
CA VAL A 34 -9.29 12.40 3.16
C VAL A 34 -8.29 13.55 3.08
N GLN A 35 -8.04 14.21 4.20
CA GLN A 35 -7.01 15.26 4.28
C GLN A 35 -5.61 14.61 4.36
N GLY A 36 -4.66 15.11 3.56
CA GLY A 36 -3.26 14.75 3.69
C GLY A 36 -2.78 13.60 2.82
N PHE A 37 -3.53 13.23 1.78
CA PHE A 37 -3.10 12.24 0.81
C PHE A 37 -1.81 12.67 0.07
N ALA A 38 -1.05 11.69 -0.43
CA ALA A 38 0.26 11.91 -1.04
C ALA A 38 0.21 12.99 -2.13
N LYS A 39 0.71 14.19 -1.80
CA LYS A 39 0.81 15.32 -2.73
C LYS A 39 2.02 15.20 -3.66
N GLU A 40 2.99 14.38 -3.29
CA GLU A 40 4.26 14.18 -3.99
C GLU A 40 4.18 12.90 -4.82
N CYS A 41 3.79 13.04 -6.08
CA CYS A 41 3.60 11.96 -7.03
C CYS A 41 4.18 12.31 -8.41
N ALA A 42 4.35 11.33 -9.27
CA ALA A 42 4.70 11.53 -10.66
C ALA A 42 3.42 11.71 -11.49
N ILE A 43 3.38 12.75 -12.31
CA ILE A 43 2.23 13.11 -13.14
C ILE A 43 2.63 12.96 -14.60
N VAL A 44 1.85 12.18 -15.36
CA VAL A 44 2.01 11.99 -16.81
C VAL A 44 1.09 12.98 -17.52
N THR A 45 1.69 13.87 -18.29
CA THR A 45 1.01 14.97 -18.97
C THR A 45 0.95 14.80 -20.49
N HIS A 46 1.87 14.02 -21.08
CA HIS A 46 1.99 13.80 -22.51
C HIS A 46 2.27 12.32 -22.81
N TYR A 47 1.92 11.90 -24.03
CA TYR A 47 2.09 10.49 -24.46
C TYR A 47 3.08 10.31 -25.62
N ARG A 48 3.75 11.39 -26.10
CA ARG A 48 4.66 11.28 -27.23
C ARG A 48 5.84 12.23 -27.10
N LEU A 49 6.98 11.81 -27.66
CA LEU A 49 8.19 12.61 -27.87
C LEU A 49 8.36 12.94 -29.35
N LYS A 50 9.04 14.04 -29.67
CA LYS A 50 9.43 14.43 -31.02
C LYS A 50 10.88 14.93 -31.06
N ASN A 51 11.47 14.97 -32.25
CA ASN A 51 12.75 15.66 -32.41
C ASN A 51 12.57 17.17 -32.27
N SER A 52 13.55 17.85 -31.67
CA SER A 52 13.64 19.31 -31.67
C SER A 52 13.74 19.87 -33.10
N ALA A 53 13.46 21.15 -33.28
CA ALA A 53 13.49 21.79 -34.60
C ALA A 53 14.85 21.72 -35.30
N ASP A 54 15.95 21.67 -34.53
CA ASP A 54 17.33 21.52 -35.05
C ASP A 54 17.76 20.04 -35.15
N GLY A 55 16.90 19.09 -34.80
CA GLY A 55 17.16 17.65 -34.88
C GLY A 55 18.18 17.10 -33.89
N LYS A 56 18.64 17.89 -32.92
CA LYS A 56 19.71 17.48 -31.99
C LYS A 56 19.23 16.87 -30.70
N GLU A 57 17.98 17.14 -30.32
CA GLU A 57 17.41 16.70 -29.05
C GLU A 57 16.05 16.05 -29.23
N ILE A 58 15.66 15.23 -28.26
CA ILE A 58 14.30 14.70 -28.13
C ILE A 58 13.58 15.54 -27.10
N VAL A 59 12.42 16.10 -27.47
CA VAL A 59 11.59 16.95 -26.64
C VAL A 59 10.17 16.38 -26.50
N VAL A 60 9.47 16.81 -25.49
CA VAL A 60 8.04 16.49 -25.34
C VAL A 60 7.28 17.12 -26.51
N ASP A 61 6.34 16.36 -27.08
CA ASP A 61 5.48 16.86 -28.15
C ASP A 61 4.25 17.54 -27.53
N ASP A 62 4.18 18.87 -27.66
CA ASP A 62 3.09 19.66 -27.12
C ASP A 62 1.71 19.28 -27.71
N ASP A 63 1.69 18.76 -28.94
CA ASP A 63 0.46 18.28 -29.59
C ASP A 63 -0.03 16.93 -29.04
N ALA A 64 0.78 16.28 -28.21
CA ALA A 64 0.48 15.00 -27.57
C ALA A 64 0.12 15.14 -26.09
N LYS A 65 -0.38 16.30 -25.68
CA LYS A 65 -0.86 16.52 -24.32
C LYS A 65 -2.11 15.67 -24.06
N LEU A 66 -2.14 15.03 -22.87
CA LEU A 66 -3.32 14.29 -22.43
C LEU A 66 -4.48 15.25 -22.13
N GLU A 67 -5.70 14.85 -22.49
CA GLU A 67 -6.92 15.59 -22.12
C GLU A 67 -7.11 15.62 -20.60
N GLU A 68 -6.81 14.50 -19.94
CA GLU A 68 -6.74 14.37 -18.48
C GLU A 68 -5.36 13.83 -18.06
N GLU A 69 -4.72 14.50 -17.12
CA GLU A 69 -3.45 14.06 -16.56
C GLU A 69 -3.62 12.75 -15.78
N LEU A 70 -2.61 11.87 -15.88
CA LEU A 70 -2.58 10.60 -15.19
C LEU A 70 -1.54 10.66 -14.05
N ILE A 71 -1.89 10.08 -12.93
CA ILE A 71 -1.01 9.94 -11.77
C ILE A 71 -0.42 8.54 -11.79
N ILE A 72 0.90 8.40 -11.71
CA ILE A 72 1.52 7.11 -11.42
C ILE A 72 1.23 6.81 -9.95
N ARG A 73 0.57 5.70 -9.65
CA ARG A 73 0.06 5.37 -8.31
C ARG A 73 1.12 5.57 -7.21
N PRO A 74 0.90 6.46 -6.24
CA PRO A 74 1.71 6.54 -5.02
C PRO A 74 1.25 5.53 -3.97
N THR A 75 0.04 5.02 -4.14
CA THR A 75 -0.67 3.96 -3.45
C THR A 75 -1.94 3.66 -4.25
N SER A 76 -2.63 2.55 -3.99
CA SER A 76 -3.69 2.08 -4.89
C SER A 76 -5.10 2.20 -4.32
N GLU A 77 -5.30 2.80 -3.13
CA GLU A 77 -6.63 2.94 -2.54
C GLU A 77 -7.62 3.53 -3.54
N THR A 78 -7.25 4.63 -4.19
CA THR A 78 -8.10 5.38 -5.12
C THR A 78 -8.64 4.51 -6.24
N ILE A 79 -7.76 3.80 -6.95
CA ILE A 79 -8.17 2.95 -8.09
C ILE A 79 -8.89 1.68 -7.63
N ILE A 80 -8.49 1.13 -6.49
CA ILE A 80 -9.08 -0.08 -5.92
C ILE A 80 -10.50 0.21 -5.43
N TRP A 81 -10.71 1.30 -4.70
CA TRP A 81 -12.03 1.64 -4.18
C TRP A 81 -13.02 2.03 -5.29
N ASP A 82 -12.58 2.70 -6.35
CA ASP A 82 -13.43 2.92 -7.53
C ASP A 82 -13.82 1.60 -8.22
N THR A 83 -12.94 0.61 -8.21
CA THR A 83 -13.22 -0.73 -8.72
C THR A 83 -14.18 -1.50 -7.79
N TYR A 84 -13.98 -1.43 -6.47
CA TYR A 84 -14.82 -2.12 -5.48
C TYR A 84 -16.28 -1.68 -5.51
N ARG A 85 -16.54 -0.44 -5.88
CA ARG A 85 -17.91 0.04 -6.11
C ARG A 85 -18.69 -0.82 -7.10
N ASN A 86 -18.00 -1.41 -8.07
CA ASN A 86 -18.62 -2.27 -9.07
C ASN A 86 -18.60 -3.75 -8.66
N TRP A 87 -17.65 -4.17 -7.86
CA TRP A 87 -17.48 -5.57 -7.46
C TRP A 87 -18.36 -5.96 -6.27
N ILE A 88 -18.62 -5.02 -5.35
CA ILE A 88 -19.38 -5.27 -4.14
C ILE A 88 -20.80 -4.74 -4.34
N GLN A 89 -21.80 -5.63 -4.31
CA GLN A 89 -23.21 -5.31 -4.48
C GLN A 89 -24.06 -5.90 -3.34
N SER A 90 -23.65 -7.01 -2.78
CA SER A 90 -24.40 -7.69 -1.73
C SER A 90 -23.49 -8.24 -0.63
N TYR A 91 -24.09 -8.63 0.51
CA TYR A 91 -23.37 -9.28 1.61
C TYR A 91 -22.65 -10.56 1.20
N ARG A 92 -23.03 -11.18 0.06
CA ARG A 92 -22.39 -12.39 -0.47
C ARG A 92 -21.03 -12.13 -1.09
N ASP A 93 -20.75 -10.87 -1.43
CA ASP A 93 -19.48 -10.46 -2.01
C ASP A 93 -18.43 -10.16 -0.91
N LEU A 94 -18.84 -10.26 0.36
CA LEU A 94 -18.02 -9.96 1.53
C LEU A 94 -17.72 -11.22 2.37
N PRO A 95 -16.54 -11.31 3.00
CA PRO A 95 -15.45 -10.35 2.90
C PRO A 95 -14.73 -10.42 1.54
N LEU A 96 -14.32 -9.28 1.01
CA LEU A 96 -13.44 -9.22 -0.16
C LEU A 96 -12.00 -9.01 0.32
N LEU A 97 -11.13 -10.00 0.07
CA LEU A 97 -9.77 -10.08 0.60
C LEU A 97 -8.75 -10.06 -0.54
N ILE A 98 -8.26 -8.87 -0.88
CA ILE A 98 -7.36 -8.69 -2.02
C ILE A 98 -5.97 -8.22 -1.57
N ASN A 99 -4.96 -8.83 -2.18
CA ASN A 99 -3.55 -8.44 -2.08
C ASN A 99 -3.01 -8.09 -3.47
N GLN A 100 -2.12 -7.13 -3.55
CA GLN A 100 -1.42 -6.75 -4.76
C GLN A 100 0.09 -6.68 -4.51
N TRP A 101 0.88 -7.38 -5.34
CA TRP A 101 2.31 -7.18 -5.45
C TRP A 101 2.58 -6.20 -6.59
N ALA A 102 3.14 -5.05 -6.28
CA ALA A 102 3.23 -3.94 -7.24
C ALA A 102 4.39 -3.00 -6.92
N ASN A 103 4.69 -2.11 -7.87
CA ASN A 103 5.47 -0.91 -7.64
C ASN A 103 4.57 0.28 -7.35
N VAL A 104 5.11 1.27 -6.66
CA VAL A 104 4.52 2.60 -6.49
C VAL A 104 5.60 3.67 -6.65
N VAL A 105 5.18 4.89 -7.01
CA VAL A 105 6.08 6.03 -7.17
C VAL A 105 5.64 7.15 -6.24
N ARG A 106 6.53 7.53 -5.33
CA ARG A 106 6.39 8.69 -4.44
C ARG A 106 7.58 9.59 -4.67
N TRP A 107 7.34 10.83 -5.08
CA TRP A 107 8.43 11.74 -5.42
C TRP A 107 9.26 12.08 -4.18
N GLU A 108 10.37 11.36 -3.98
CA GLU A 108 11.24 11.49 -2.83
C GLU A 108 12.49 12.31 -3.18
N MET A 109 12.66 13.43 -2.50
CA MET A 109 13.80 14.33 -2.71
C MET A 109 15.06 13.90 -1.99
N ARG A 110 14.96 13.07 -0.94
CA ARG A 110 16.07 12.60 -0.12
C ARG A 110 16.08 11.08 -0.04
N THR A 111 16.56 10.47 -1.12
CA THR A 111 16.59 9.01 -1.24
C THR A 111 17.58 8.37 -0.28
N ARG A 112 17.23 7.19 0.22
CA ARG A 112 18.08 6.28 0.98
C ARG A 112 17.84 4.86 0.50
N LEU A 113 18.90 4.15 0.15
CA LEU A 113 18.83 2.81 -0.40
C LEU A 113 17.92 1.90 0.47
N PHE A 114 16.99 1.20 -0.15
CA PHE A 114 15.91 0.39 0.45
C PHE A 114 14.94 1.10 1.39
N LEU A 115 15.33 2.16 2.07
CA LEU A 115 14.51 2.80 3.09
C LEU A 115 13.57 3.87 2.52
N ARG A 116 14.08 4.66 1.57
CA ARG A 116 13.35 5.73 0.88
C ARG A 116 13.84 5.85 -0.55
N THR A 117 13.06 5.36 -1.49
CA THR A 117 13.32 5.49 -2.93
C THR A 117 12.11 6.11 -3.60
N ALA A 118 12.32 6.79 -4.72
CA ALA A 118 11.21 7.40 -5.46
C ALA A 118 10.26 6.34 -6.03
N GLU A 119 10.80 5.23 -6.49
CA GLU A 119 10.05 4.02 -6.82
C GLU A 119 10.46 2.90 -5.86
N PHE A 120 9.50 2.11 -5.43
CA PHE A 120 9.75 0.91 -4.64
C PHE A 120 8.74 -0.20 -4.92
N LEU A 121 9.21 -1.42 -4.72
CA LEU A 121 8.34 -2.60 -4.76
C LEU A 121 7.74 -2.83 -3.38
N TRP A 122 6.49 -3.19 -3.37
CA TRP A 122 5.78 -3.49 -2.15
C TRP A 122 4.69 -4.54 -2.34
N GLN A 123 4.10 -4.88 -1.27
CA GLN A 123 2.83 -5.56 -1.19
C GLN A 123 1.85 -4.61 -0.51
N GLU A 124 0.67 -4.50 -1.05
CA GLU A 124 -0.45 -3.77 -0.45
C GLU A 124 -1.69 -4.65 -0.45
N GLY A 125 -2.36 -4.71 0.67
CA GLY A 125 -3.63 -5.39 0.78
C GLY A 125 -4.76 -4.40 1.01
N HIS A 126 -5.92 -4.72 0.47
CA HIS A 126 -7.12 -3.92 0.58
C HIS A 126 -8.30 -4.85 0.76
N THR A 127 -8.99 -4.74 1.88
CA THR A 127 -10.10 -5.63 2.21
C THR A 127 -11.36 -4.87 2.53
N ALA A 128 -12.50 -5.49 2.24
CA ALA A 128 -13.81 -4.95 2.55
C ALA A 128 -14.63 -5.99 3.34
N HIS A 129 -15.33 -5.52 4.37
CA HIS A 129 -16.05 -6.35 5.34
C HIS A 129 -17.44 -5.80 5.59
N ALA A 130 -18.34 -6.67 6.06
CA ALA A 130 -19.70 -6.28 6.41
C ALA A 130 -19.77 -5.52 7.74
N THR A 131 -18.86 -5.82 8.68
CA THR A 131 -18.89 -5.22 10.02
C THR A 131 -17.56 -4.59 10.41
N SER A 132 -17.61 -3.69 11.38
CA SER A 132 -16.44 -3.06 11.99
C SER A 132 -15.52 -4.08 12.65
N GLU A 133 -16.11 -5.04 13.32
CA GLU A 133 -15.42 -6.08 14.07
C GLU A 133 -14.62 -6.97 13.14
N GLU A 134 -15.22 -7.41 12.01
CA GLU A 134 -14.51 -8.20 10.99
C GLU A 134 -13.33 -7.44 10.40
N ALA A 135 -13.49 -6.15 10.11
CA ALA A 135 -12.41 -5.33 9.55
C ALA A 135 -11.29 -5.10 10.58
N LEU A 136 -11.63 -4.88 11.84
CA LEU A 136 -10.61 -4.72 12.89
C LEU A 136 -9.86 -6.03 13.13
N GLU A 137 -10.55 -7.16 13.17
CA GLU A 137 -9.95 -8.49 13.29
C GLU A 137 -8.97 -8.74 12.13
N GLU A 138 -9.35 -8.36 10.90
CA GLU A 138 -8.50 -8.48 9.73
C GLU A 138 -7.25 -7.61 9.85
N ALA A 139 -7.39 -6.35 10.28
CA ALA A 139 -6.24 -5.47 10.47
C ALA A 139 -5.24 -6.05 11.50
N MET A 140 -5.73 -6.64 12.58
CA MET A 140 -4.89 -7.28 13.60
C MET A 140 -4.28 -8.58 13.10
N LYS A 141 -5.00 -9.40 12.35
CA LYS A 141 -4.50 -10.64 11.73
C LYS A 141 -3.30 -10.35 10.82
N ILE A 142 -3.40 -9.32 9.99
CA ILE A 142 -2.29 -8.92 9.10
C ILE A 142 -1.10 -8.40 9.90
N LEU A 143 -1.31 -7.65 10.97
CA LEU A 143 -0.23 -7.22 11.85
C LEU A 143 0.53 -8.41 12.42
N GLU A 144 -0.18 -9.47 12.83
CA GLU A 144 0.43 -10.71 13.32
C GLU A 144 1.20 -11.46 12.20
N ILE A 145 0.68 -11.49 10.98
CA ILE A 145 1.40 -12.06 9.83
C ILE A 145 2.72 -11.32 9.59
N TYR A 146 2.71 -9.98 9.63
CA TYR A 146 3.92 -9.19 9.46
C TYR A 146 4.93 -9.41 10.58
N ALA A 147 4.48 -9.44 11.84
CA ALA A 147 5.34 -9.74 12.98
C ALA A 147 5.94 -11.15 12.86
N ASN A 148 5.12 -12.15 12.57
CA ASN A 148 5.58 -13.53 12.35
C ASN A 148 6.63 -13.63 11.25
N PHE A 149 6.40 -12.94 10.12
CA PHE A 149 7.37 -12.93 9.01
C PHE A 149 8.69 -12.26 9.43
N ALA A 150 8.63 -11.10 10.10
CA ALA A 150 9.82 -10.40 10.58
C ALA A 150 10.62 -11.26 11.58
N GLU A 151 9.97 -11.84 12.56
CA GLU A 151 10.64 -12.59 13.62
C GLU A 151 11.11 -13.98 13.18
N ASN A 152 10.26 -14.74 12.51
CA ASN A 152 10.51 -16.15 12.20
C ASN A 152 11.19 -16.41 10.86
N TRP A 153 11.15 -15.46 9.92
CA TRP A 153 11.84 -15.55 8.62
C TRP A 153 13.05 -14.63 8.54
N MET A 154 12.88 -13.38 8.98
CA MET A 154 13.95 -12.39 8.91
C MET A 154 14.84 -12.39 10.17
N ALA A 155 14.42 -13.08 11.23
CA ALA A 155 15.05 -13.05 12.56
C ALA A 155 15.21 -11.61 13.10
N VAL A 156 14.27 -10.74 12.79
CA VAL A 156 14.21 -9.34 13.23
C VAL A 156 13.11 -9.21 14.27
N PRO A 157 13.45 -9.04 15.55
CA PRO A 157 12.46 -8.79 16.59
C PRO A 157 11.71 -7.48 16.31
N VAL A 158 10.40 -7.46 16.52
CA VAL A 158 9.58 -6.28 16.29
C VAL A 158 8.66 -5.98 17.47
N ILE A 159 8.36 -4.71 17.63
CA ILE A 159 7.36 -4.22 18.58
C ILE A 159 6.10 -3.87 17.79
N LYS A 160 4.97 -4.43 18.20
CA LYS A 160 3.65 -4.09 17.66
C LYS A 160 3.07 -2.92 18.43
N GLY A 161 2.48 -1.96 17.74
CA GLY A 161 1.91 -0.79 18.39
C GLY A 161 0.86 -0.07 17.55
N LEU A 162 0.10 0.77 18.23
CA LEU A 162 -0.86 1.70 17.64
C LEU A 162 -0.15 3.05 17.47
N LYS A 163 -0.21 3.62 16.28
CA LYS A 163 0.35 4.95 16.01
C LYS A 163 -0.46 6.07 16.69
N SER A 164 0.26 7.10 17.09
CA SER A 164 -0.37 8.32 17.60
C SER A 164 -1.27 8.96 16.52
N PRO A 165 -2.29 9.75 16.90
CA PRO A 165 -3.17 10.40 15.93
C PRO A 165 -2.46 11.19 14.84
N ASN A 166 -1.34 11.82 15.16
CA ASN A 166 -0.57 12.66 14.23
C ASN A 166 0.26 11.85 13.21
N GLU A 167 0.45 10.55 13.45
CA GLU A 167 1.23 9.66 12.60
C GLU A 167 0.39 8.60 11.88
N ARG A 168 -0.93 8.66 12.07
CA ARG A 168 -1.86 7.78 11.38
C ARG A 168 -1.81 7.96 9.88
N PHE A 169 -2.07 6.90 9.15
CA PHE A 169 -2.30 6.98 7.71
C PHE A 169 -3.52 7.87 7.44
N ALA A 170 -3.40 8.76 6.45
CA ALA A 170 -4.48 9.66 6.07
C ALA A 170 -5.73 8.86 5.65
N GLY A 171 -6.86 9.13 6.30
CA GLY A 171 -8.12 8.40 6.12
C GLY A 171 -8.31 7.17 6.99
N ALA A 172 -7.32 6.74 7.76
CA ALA A 172 -7.48 5.66 8.72
C ALA A 172 -8.10 6.15 10.03
N VAL A 173 -8.93 5.30 10.62
CA VAL A 173 -9.41 5.44 12.00
C VAL A 173 -8.28 5.07 12.94
N ASP A 174 -7.62 3.94 12.68
CA ASP A 174 -6.45 3.48 13.43
C ASP A 174 -5.37 2.94 12.49
N THR A 175 -4.11 3.14 12.88
CA THR A 175 -2.94 2.60 12.19
C THR A 175 -2.12 1.79 13.14
N TYR A 176 -2.04 0.50 12.91
CA TYR A 176 -1.15 -0.42 13.61
C TYR A 176 0.16 -0.55 12.84
N CYS A 177 1.26 -0.78 13.53
CA CYS A 177 2.55 -0.98 12.90
C CYS A 177 3.41 -1.99 13.65
N ILE A 178 4.38 -2.54 12.93
CA ILE A 178 5.52 -3.22 13.50
C ILE A 178 6.75 -2.33 13.36
N GLU A 179 7.51 -2.17 14.42
CA GLU A 179 8.77 -1.42 14.43
C GLU A 179 9.92 -2.31 14.89
N ALA A 180 11.01 -2.25 14.15
CA ALA A 180 12.25 -2.95 14.47
C ALA A 180 13.28 -1.97 15.04
N LEU A 181 14.01 -2.40 16.08
CA LEU A 181 15.12 -1.63 16.64
C LEU A 181 16.38 -1.92 15.83
N MET A 182 16.98 -0.88 15.28
CA MET A 182 18.22 -0.97 14.51
C MET A 182 19.45 -0.92 15.44
N GLN A 183 20.61 -1.32 14.94
CA GLN A 183 21.86 -1.37 15.72
C GLN A 183 22.28 0.00 16.26
N ASP A 184 21.88 1.09 15.61
CA ASP A 184 22.13 2.46 16.08
C ASP A 184 21.12 2.96 17.14
N GLY A 185 20.24 2.07 17.62
CA GLY A 185 19.22 2.37 18.62
C GLY A 185 17.97 3.10 18.09
N LYS A 186 17.85 3.30 16.78
CA LYS A 186 16.66 3.91 16.17
C LYS A 186 15.60 2.88 15.81
N ALA A 187 14.35 3.25 16.00
CA ALA A 187 13.22 2.45 15.53
C ALA A 187 13.01 2.63 14.02
N LEU A 188 12.78 1.52 13.30
CA LEU A 188 12.40 1.50 11.90
C LEU A 188 11.01 0.92 11.76
N GLN A 189 10.07 1.68 11.21
CA GLN A 189 8.76 1.16 10.81
C GLN A 189 8.95 0.11 9.71
N ALA A 190 8.57 -1.13 10.00
CA ALA A 190 8.79 -2.28 9.13
C ALA A 190 7.53 -2.73 8.38
N GLY A 191 6.35 -2.41 8.89
CA GLY A 191 5.08 -2.71 8.24
C GLY A 191 3.92 -1.99 8.91
N THR A 192 2.83 -1.76 8.18
CA THR A 192 1.63 -1.10 8.70
C THR A 192 0.37 -1.85 8.32
N SER A 193 -0.61 -1.82 9.21
CA SER A 193 -1.97 -2.32 8.99
C SER A 193 -2.96 -1.27 9.50
N HIS A 194 -3.86 -0.86 8.62
CA HIS A 194 -4.78 0.26 8.87
C HIS A 194 -6.20 -0.24 8.97
N PHE A 195 -6.88 0.12 10.03
CA PHE A 195 -8.33 0.08 10.11
C PHE A 195 -8.87 1.40 9.54
N LEU A 196 -9.49 1.32 8.36
CA LEU A 196 -9.95 2.51 7.62
C LEU A 196 -11.36 2.94 8.01
N GLY A 197 -12.07 2.12 8.79
CA GLY A 197 -13.48 2.34 9.06
C GLY A 197 -14.30 2.34 7.77
N GLN A 198 -15.14 3.36 7.58
CA GLN A 198 -15.97 3.53 6.37
C GLN A 198 -15.52 4.74 5.52
N ASN A 199 -14.39 5.35 5.81
CA ASN A 199 -14.00 6.62 5.18
C ASN A 199 -13.84 6.49 3.66
N PHE A 200 -13.10 5.48 3.19
CA PHE A 200 -12.95 5.22 1.76
C PHE A 200 -14.23 4.68 1.12
N ALA A 201 -14.98 3.84 1.81
CA ALA A 201 -16.26 3.34 1.33
C ALA A 201 -17.25 4.49 1.05
N LYS A 202 -17.29 5.50 1.92
CA LYS A 202 -18.13 6.70 1.73
C LYS A 202 -17.60 7.60 0.62
N ALA A 203 -16.27 7.77 0.50
CA ALA A 203 -15.66 8.60 -0.53
C ALA A 203 -15.94 8.07 -1.95
N PHE A 204 -15.95 6.75 -2.12
CA PHE A 204 -16.16 6.05 -3.40
C PHE A 204 -17.54 5.43 -3.57
N ASP A 205 -18.44 5.65 -2.60
CA ASP A 205 -19.81 5.12 -2.61
C ASP A 205 -19.85 3.58 -2.74
N VAL A 206 -19.07 2.88 -1.93
CA VAL A 206 -19.00 1.42 -1.91
C VAL A 206 -19.98 0.88 -0.87
N GLN A 207 -21.14 0.44 -1.34
CA GLN A 207 -22.23 -0.07 -0.52
C GLN A 207 -22.57 -1.51 -0.91
N PHE A 208 -23.14 -2.24 0.02
CA PHE A 208 -23.68 -3.58 -0.21
C PHE A 208 -25.11 -3.69 0.33
N LEU A 209 -25.90 -4.55 -0.30
CA LEU A 209 -27.22 -4.90 0.22
C LEU A 209 -27.04 -5.95 1.32
N SER A 210 -27.43 -5.59 2.55
CA SER A 210 -27.34 -6.48 3.72
C SER A 210 -28.40 -7.59 3.67
N LYS A 211 -28.33 -8.56 4.60
CA LYS A 211 -29.32 -9.64 4.73
C LYS A 211 -30.72 -9.11 5.06
N GLU A 212 -30.77 -7.95 5.66
CA GLU A 212 -32.00 -7.23 6.04
C GLU A 212 -32.54 -6.32 4.91
N ASN A 213 -31.99 -6.45 3.68
CA ASN A 213 -32.33 -5.61 2.52
C ASN A 213 -32.10 -4.10 2.75
N LYS A 214 -31.04 -3.76 3.48
CA LYS A 214 -30.60 -2.37 3.67
C LYS A 214 -29.30 -2.12 2.94
N LEU A 215 -29.15 -0.94 2.35
CA LEU A 215 -27.88 -0.49 1.80
C LEU A 215 -27.00 0.00 2.95
N GLU A 216 -25.80 -0.56 3.05
CA GLU A 216 -24.83 -0.26 4.08
C GLU A 216 -23.46 -0.05 3.45
N TYR A 217 -22.67 0.90 3.99
CA TYR A 217 -21.27 1.06 3.58
C TYR A 217 -20.42 -0.06 4.15
N VAL A 218 -19.49 -0.57 3.35
CA VAL A 218 -18.53 -1.57 3.80
C VAL A 218 -17.54 -0.98 4.81
N TRP A 219 -16.97 -1.85 5.64
CA TRP A 219 -15.85 -1.55 6.52
C TRP A 219 -14.55 -2.01 5.86
N ALA A 220 -13.49 -1.22 6.02
CA ALA A 220 -12.30 -1.33 5.20
C ALA A 220 -11.02 -1.49 5.99
N THR A 221 -10.07 -2.25 5.41
CA THR A 221 -8.67 -2.22 5.83
C THR A 221 -7.76 -1.95 4.64
N SER A 222 -6.58 -1.40 4.92
CA SER A 222 -5.44 -1.47 4.02
C SER A 222 -4.16 -1.75 4.79
N TRP A 223 -3.19 -2.42 4.16
CA TRP A 223 -1.99 -2.84 4.84
C TRP A 223 -0.86 -3.06 3.84
N GLY A 224 0.39 -2.83 4.29
CA GLY A 224 1.52 -2.91 3.38
C GLY A 224 2.87 -3.10 4.03
N VAL A 225 3.74 -3.81 3.30
CA VAL A 225 5.19 -3.88 3.51
C VAL A 225 5.92 -3.70 2.19
N SER A 226 7.09 -3.09 2.25
CA SER A 226 7.88 -2.78 1.07
C SER A 226 9.27 -3.41 1.12
N THR A 227 10.06 -3.17 0.09
CA THR A 227 11.49 -3.49 0.06
C THR A 227 12.30 -2.82 1.18
N ARG A 228 11.69 -1.92 1.97
CA ARG A 228 12.26 -1.45 3.25
C ARG A 228 12.63 -2.60 4.20
N LEU A 229 11.89 -3.72 4.14
CA LEU A 229 12.22 -4.92 4.91
C LEU A 229 13.62 -5.48 4.57
N MET A 230 14.09 -5.32 3.33
CA MET A 230 15.47 -5.69 2.97
C MET A 230 16.48 -4.79 3.68
N GLY A 231 16.20 -3.48 3.74
CA GLY A 231 17.01 -2.55 4.52
C GLY A 231 17.02 -2.88 6.00
N ALA A 232 15.86 -3.19 6.59
CA ALA A 232 15.74 -3.64 7.98
C ALA A 232 16.60 -4.88 8.25
N LEU A 233 16.54 -5.87 7.36
CA LEU A 233 17.32 -7.09 7.45
C LEU A 233 18.83 -6.82 7.46
N ILE A 234 19.29 -6.01 6.49
CA ILE A 234 20.70 -5.65 6.35
C ILE A 234 21.18 -4.89 7.58
N MET A 235 20.43 -3.89 8.03
CA MET A 235 20.79 -3.06 9.17
C MET A 235 20.74 -3.81 10.51
N SER A 236 19.97 -4.91 10.60
CA SER A 236 19.87 -5.72 11.80
C SER A 236 20.99 -6.75 11.92
N HIS A 237 21.42 -7.35 10.81
CA HIS A 237 22.27 -8.55 10.84
C HIS A 237 23.64 -8.36 10.20
N SER A 238 23.78 -7.43 9.25
CA SER A 238 25.02 -7.25 8.51
C SER A 238 26.00 -6.30 9.20
N ASP A 239 27.26 -6.40 8.83
CA ASP A 239 28.35 -5.56 9.32
C ASP A 239 29.27 -5.14 8.15
N ASP A 240 30.39 -4.50 8.46
CA ASP A 240 31.37 -4.04 7.46
C ASP A 240 32.09 -5.20 6.72
N ASN A 241 31.98 -6.44 7.19
CA ASN A 241 32.51 -7.62 6.52
C ASN A 241 31.58 -8.18 5.46
N GLY A 242 30.29 -7.78 5.48
CA GLY A 242 29.34 -8.11 4.42
C GLY A 242 27.93 -8.45 4.89
N LEU A 243 27.16 -8.98 3.92
CA LEU A 243 25.77 -9.35 4.11
C LEU A 243 25.63 -10.63 4.92
N VAL A 244 24.88 -10.56 6.02
CA VAL A 244 24.49 -11.71 6.84
C VAL A 244 22.98 -11.97 6.65
N LEU A 245 22.63 -13.20 6.27
CA LEU A 245 21.24 -13.60 6.05
C LEU A 245 20.84 -14.69 7.05
N PRO A 246 19.63 -14.61 7.63
CA PRO A 246 19.05 -15.71 8.39
C PRO A 246 18.91 -16.98 7.53
N PRO A 247 19.06 -18.18 8.11
CA PRO A 247 19.05 -19.44 7.36
C PRO A 247 17.79 -19.66 6.50
N LYS A 248 16.63 -19.19 6.94
CA LYS A 248 15.37 -19.33 6.19
C LYS A 248 15.31 -18.44 4.93
N LEU A 249 16.12 -17.38 4.87
CA LEU A 249 16.15 -16.45 3.72
C LEU A 249 17.39 -16.66 2.86
N ALA A 250 18.43 -17.27 3.38
CA ALA A 250 19.64 -17.56 2.63
C ALA A 250 19.36 -18.60 1.53
N PRO A 251 19.72 -18.31 0.27
CA PRO A 251 19.49 -19.24 -0.83
C PRO A 251 20.42 -20.47 -0.76
N ILE A 252 21.51 -20.37 -0.02
CA ILE A 252 22.52 -21.39 0.21
C ILE A 252 22.83 -21.41 1.70
#